data_500f819e7191d74b1a04b964a1dbb44e
#
_entry.id   500f819e7191d74b1a04b964a1dbb44e
#
_cell.length_a   1.000
_cell.length_b   1.000
_cell.length_c   1.000
_cell.angle_alpha   90.00
_cell.angle_beta   90.00
_cell.angle_gamma   90.00
#
_symmetry.space_group_name_H-M   'P 1'
#
loop_
_entity.id
_entity.type
_entity.pdbx_description
1 polymer ?
#
loop_
_entity_poly.entity_id
_entity_poly.type
_entity_poly.pdbx_seq_one_letter_code
_entity_poly.pdbx_strand_id
1 'polypeptide(L)'
;MKQYVIKNKAETLRLPMALQQKYKSLLSRPVSSLTPPIQTVGFDGLFEQLDSELKAKGLIHLGIETYFGDEWFCPTQSTAIAIPFWLADERLKQIERELVGFVEGETDDEFMRLMRHEAGHCVDHAYRLSKRSDWRNIFGDPTIYYDPDSVPTILEHPDFVENLSGGYAQTHPEEDFAETFAVWLAPSLGQNGFKSNWRQTYRNRPVALKKLLFVDQLMQEVCEKKPKKLTNQKICNARRMRKSLEKYYSERLQHLEKTRYPNAPLH
;
A
#
# COMPACT_ATOMS: atom_id res chain seq x y z
N MET A 1 43.85 17.43 19.39
CA MET A 1 42.87 17.22 18.29
C MET A 1 43.14 15.87 17.64
N LYS A 2 42.38 14.83 18.01
CA LYS A 2 42.45 13.51 17.36
C LYS A 2 41.32 13.44 16.37
N GLN A 3 41.65 13.41 15.07
CA GLN A 3 40.68 13.15 13.99
C GLN A 3 40.22 11.70 14.08
N TYR A 4 38.96 11.50 14.42
CA TYR A 4 38.31 10.20 14.26
C TYR A 4 37.89 10.07 12.80
N VAL A 5 38.62 9.25 12.05
CA VAL A 5 38.22 8.79 10.72
C VAL A 5 37.10 7.79 10.91
N ILE A 6 35.85 8.20 10.64
CA ILE A 6 34.70 7.31 10.59
C ILE A 6 34.84 6.47 9.33
N LYS A 7 35.27 5.22 9.47
CA LYS A 7 35.15 4.22 8.42
C LYS A 7 33.71 3.74 8.40
N ASN A 8 32.88 4.34 7.55
CA ASN A 8 31.57 3.82 7.18
C ASN A 8 31.73 2.51 6.40
N LYS A 9 31.79 1.38 7.07
CA LYS A 9 31.30 0.11 6.56
C LYS A 9 29.89 -0.04 7.11
N ALA A 10 28.88 0.17 6.25
CA ALA A 10 27.53 -0.30 6.52
C ALA A 10 27.63 -1.83 6.68
N GLU A 11 27.69 -2.33 7.90
CA GLU A 11 27.55 -3.75 8.16
C GLU A 11 26.14 -4.12 7.75
N THR A 12 26.04 -4.90 6.69
CA THR A 12 24.77 -5.47 6.24
C THR A 12 24.22 -6.31 7.40
N LEU A 13 23.07 -5.94 7.94
CA LEU A 13 22.40 -6.71 8.97
C LEU A 13 22.23 -8.14 8.49
N ARG A 14 22.79 -9.07 9.26
CA ARG A 14 22.70 -10.50 8.96
C ARG A 14 21.40 -11.04 9.56
N LEU A 15 20.69 -11.84 8.79
CA LEU A 15 19.53 -12.57 9.30
C LEU A 15 19.94 -13.45 10.50
N PRO A 16 19.05 -13.67 11.50
CA PRO A 16 19.32 -14.55 12.63
C PRO A 16 19.79 -15.93 12.16
N MET A 17 20.85 -16.47 12.77
CA MET A 17 21.45 -17.74 12.35
C MET A 17 20.46 -18.91 12.34
N ALA A 18 19.55 -18.97 13.33
CA ALA A 18 18.52 -19.99 13.40
C ALA A 18 17.59 -19.94 12.16
N LEU A 19 17.24 -18.73 11.71
CA LEU A 19 16.40 -18.53 10.54
C LEU A 19 17.15 -18.87 9.25
N GLN A 20 18.42 -18.47 9.15
CA GLN A 20 19.28 -18.84 8.01
C GLN A 20 19.36 -20.36 7.86
N GLN A 21 19.53 -21.11 8.97
CA GLN A 21 19.58 -22.56 8.95
C GLN A 21 18.23 -23.17 8.57
N LYS A 22 17.14 -22.67 9.15
CA LYS A 22 15.75 -23.15 8.90
C LYS A 22 15.34 -22.99 7.44
N TYR A 23 15.67 -21.87 6.81
CA TYR A 23 15.22 -21.52 5.45
C TYR A 23 16.35 -21.48 4.42
N LYS A 24 17.49 -22.11 4.68
CA LYS A 24 18.70 -22.06 3.84
C LYS A 24 18.42 -22.27 2.35
N SER A 25 17.60 -23.25 2.01
CA SER A 25 17.27 -23.57 0.61
C SER A 25 16.41 -22.50 -0.08
N LEU A 26 15.57 -21.79 0.67
CA LEU A 26 14.75 -20.68 0.15
C LEU A 26 15.57 -19.40 0.07
N LEU A 27 16.32 -19.09 1.13
CA LEU A 27 17.10 -17.85 1.24
C LEU A 27 18.15 -17.71 0.16
N SER A 28 18.74 -18.82 -0.29
CA SER A 28 19.73 -18.82 -1.39
C SER A 28 19.11 -18.58 -2.78
N ARG A 29 17.80 -18.70 -2.94
CA ARG A 29 17.13 -18.59 -4.23
C ARG A 29 16.87 -17.13 -4.60
N PRO A 30 16.96 -16.76 -5.88
CA PRO A 30 16.53 -15.43 -6.33
C PRO A 30 15.02 -15.26 -6.13
N VAL A 31 14.59 -14.05 -5.72
CA VAL A 31 13.18 -13.70 -5.52
C VAL A 31 12.34 -14.06 -6.74
N SER A 32 12.85 -13.80 -7.95
CA SER A 32 12.15 -14.13 -9.20
C SER A 32 11.81 -15.61 -9.37
N SER A 33 12.59 -16.52 -8.79
CA SER A 33 12.33 -17.96 -8.82
C SER A 33 11.31 -18.44 -7.80
N LEU A 34 10.99 -17.60 -6.82
CA LEU A 34 10.01 -17.82 -5.76
C LEU A 34 8.67 -17.15 -6.05
N THR A 35 8.61 -16.35 -7.11
CA THR A 35 7.44 -15.54 -7.47
C THR A 35 6.72 -16.15 -8.68
N PRO A 36 5.61 -16.87 -8.47
CA PRO A 36 4.82 -17.43 -9.56
C PRO A 36 4.07 -16.34 -10.34
N PRO A 37 3.42 -16.64 -11.46
CA PRO A 37 2.44 -15.75 -12.06
C PRO A 37 1.31 -15.45 -11.08
N ILE A 38 0.89 -14.17 -10.96
CA ILE A 38 -0.09 -13.75 -9.95
C ILE A 38 -1.46 -14.45 -10.12
N GLN A 39 -1.80 -14.81 -11.34
CA GLN A 39 -3.04 -15.55 -11.66
C GLN A 39 -3.06 -17.00 -11.15
N THR A 40 -1.95 -17.50 -10.61
CA THR A 40 -1.85 -18.90 -10.15
C THR A 40 -1.89 -19.04 -8.62
N VAL A 41 -2.09 -17.95 -7.88
CA VAL A 41 -2.01 -17.95 -6.41
C VAL A 41 -3.37 -17.84 -5.69
N GLY A 42 -4.49 -17.86 -6.43
CA GLY A 42 -5.83 -17.91 -5.84
C GLY A 42 -6.40 -16.56 -5.40
N PHE A 43 -5.86 -15.43 -5.87
CA PHE A 43 -6.40 -14.09 -5.57
C PHE A 43 -7.54 -13.66 -6.49
N ASP A 44 -7.94 -14.50 -7.45
CA ASP A 44 -8.93 -14.13 -8.49
C ASP A 44 -10.24 -13.63 -7.90
N GLY A 45 -10.74 -14.27 -6.84
CA GLY A 45 -11.96 -13.84 -6.17
C GLY A 45 -11.85 -12.45 -5.53
N LEU A 46 -10.68 -12.09 -5.01
CA LEU A 46 -10.43 -10.75 -4.42
C LEU A 46 -10.32 -9.68 -5.53
N PHE A 47 -9.71 -10.03 -6.67
CA PHE A 47 -9.64 -9.13 -7.83
C PHE A 47 -11.02 -8.91 -8.45
N GLU A 48 -11.83 -9.95 -8.59
CA GLU A 48 -13.21 -9.87 -9.05
C GLU A 48 -14.08 -9.05 -8.10
N GLN A 49 -13.86 -9.16 -6.79
CA GLN A 49 -14.55 -8.35 -5.79
C GLN A 49 -14.23 -6.87 -5.99
N LEU A 50 -12.95 -6.48 -6.09
CA LEU A 50 -12.55 -5.09 -6.33
C LEU A 50 -13.16 -4.54 -7.62
N ASP A 51 -13.08 -5.31 -8.71
CA ASP A 51 -13.66 -4.93 -10.01
C ASP A 51 -15.17 -4.72 -9.92
N SER A 52 -15.87 -5.60 -9.19
CA SER A 52 -17.31 -5.50 -8.94
C SER A 52 -17.67 -4.26 -8.12
N GLU A 53 -16.88 -3.94 -7.08
CA GLU A 53 -17.06 -2.75 -6.25
C GLU A 53 -16.86 -1.46 -7.08
N LEU A 54 -15.82 -1.40 -7.90
CA LEU A 54 -15.57 -0.26 -8.81
C LEU A 54 -16.69 -0.09 -9.83
N LYS A 55 -17.13 -1.18 -10.46
CA LYS A 55 -18.25 -1.16 -11.42
C LYS A 55 -19.58 -0.74 -10.78
N ALA A 56 -19.85 -1.18 -9.56
CA ALA A 56 -21.03 -0.78 -8.81
C ALA A 56 -21.07 0.73 -8.49
N LYS A 57 -19.90 1.37 -8.48
CA LYS A 57 -19.72 2.82 -8.32
C LYS A 57 -19.61 3.58 -9.65
N GLY A 58 -19.84 2.91 -10.79
CA GLY A 58 -19.78 3.52 -12.13
C GLY A 58 -18.37 3.67 -12.71
N LEU A 59 -17.32 3.16 -12.05
CA LEU A 59 -15.94 3.22 -12.55
C LEU A 59 -15.65 2.06 -13.53
N ILE A 60 -16.56 1.86 -14.48
CA ILE A 60 -16.60 0.70 -15.39
C ILE A 60 -15.45 0.64 -16.41
N HIS A 61 -14.74 1.75 -16.60
CA HIS A 61 -13.64 1.86 -17.56
C HIS A 61 -12.27 1.85 -16.90
N LEU A 62 -12.21 1.78 -15.57
CA LEU A 62 -10.95 1.70 -14.83
C LEU A 62 -10.44 0.25 -14.88
N GLY A 63 -9.47 0.00 -15.76
CA GLY A 63 -8.76 -1.27 -15.82
C GLY A 63 -7.59 -1.25 -14.83
N ILE A 64 -7.68 -2.03 -13.76
CA ILE A 64 -6.56 -2.21 -12.81
C ILE A 64 -5.80 -3.47 -13.20
N GLU A 65 -4.49 -3.35 -13.34
CA GLU A 65 -3.58 -4.49 -13.48
C GLU A 65 -2.95 -4.82 -12.13
N THR A 66 -2.73 -6.09 -11.84
CA THR A 66 -2.03 -6.54 -10.64
C THR A 66 -0.75 -7.28 -10.99
N TYR A 67 0.27 -7.14 -10.15
CA TYR A 67 1.53 -7.87 -10.31
C TYR A 67 2.24 -8.02 -8.96
N PHE A 68 3.16 -8.98 -8.85
CA PHE A 68 3.99 -9.09 -7.66
C PHE A 68 5.13 -8.09 -7.64
N GLY A 69 5.13 -7.23 -6.62
CA GLY A 69 6.18 -6.31 -6.25
C GLY A 69 6.90 -6.72 -4.96
N ASP A 70 7.64 -5.80 -4.39
CA ASP A 70 8.33 -5.95 -3.10
C ASP A 70 7.56 -5.30 -1.94
N GLU A 71 6.49 -4.59 -2.22
CA GLU A 71 5.56 -3.99 -1.25
C GLU A 71 4.23 -3.63 -1.93
N TRP A 72 3.26 -3.17 -1.16
CA TRP A 72 2.02 -2.60 -1.67
C TRP A 72 2.28 -1.22 -2.21
N PHE A 73 1.99 -0.95 -3.47
CA PHE A 73 2.00 0.40 -4.02
C PHE A 73 1.37 0.47 -5.42
N CYS A 74 0.94 1.67 -5.81
CA CYS A 74 0.57 2.01 -7.18
C CYS A 74 1.65 2.90 -7.79
N PRO A 75 2.38 2.47 -8.83
CA PRO A 75 3.40 3.30 -9.48
C PRO A 75 2.80 4.59 -10.03
N THR A 76 3.51 5.68 -9.88
CA THR A 76 3.09 7.00 -10.38
C THR A 76 2.67 6.93 -11.85
N GLN A 77 1.56 7.58 -12.20
CA GLN A 77 0.96 7.59 -13.54
C GLN A 77 0.62 6.17 -14.08
N SER A 78 0.22 5.29 -13.19
CA SER A 78 -0.16 3.92 -13.51
C SER A 78 -1.55 3.60 -12.96
N THR A 79 -2.18 2.54 -13.50
CA THR A 79 -3.31 1.83 -12.89
C THR A 79 -2.94 0.39 -12.57
N ALA A 80 -1.66 0.15 -12.27
CA ALA A 80 -1.17 -1.15 -11.83
C ALA A 80 -0.94 -1.12 -10.31
N ILE A 81 -1.33 -2.20 -9.63
CA ILE A 81 -1.12 -2.40 -8.20
C ILE A 81 -0.05 -3.47 -8.01
N ALA A 82 1.01 -3.11 -7.30
CA ALA A 82 2.00 -4.06 -6.81
C ALA A 82 1.47 -4.73 -5.55
N ILE A 83 1.60 -6.04 -5.49
CA ILE A 83 1.22 -6.88 -4.35
C ILE A 83 2.50 -7.55 -3.87
N PRO A 84 2.81 -7.54 -2.57
CA PRO A 84 4.03 -8.14 -2.05
C PRO A 84 4.18 -9.60 -2.44
N PHE A 85 5.33 -9.97 -2.97
CA PHE A 85 5.56 -11.33 -3.49
C PHE A 85 5.52 -12.40 -2.40
N TRP A 86 5.75 -12.04 -1.14
CA TRP A 86 5.67 -13.01 -0.03
C TRP A 86 4.25 -13.51 0.22
N LEU A 87 3.23 -12.81 -0.24
CA LEU A 87 1.84 -13.29 -0.16
C LEU A 87 1.56 -14.47 -1.12
N ALA A 88 2.47 -14.76 -2.05
CA ALA A 88 2.31 -15.84 -3.02
C ALA A 88 2.50 -17.25 -2.45
N ASP A 89 3.16 -17.40 -1.30
CA ASP A 89 3.55 -18.71 -0.75
C ASP A 89 3.57 -18.67 0.77
N GLU A 90 2.96 -19.64 1.43
CA GLU A 90 2.87 -19.70 2.90
C GLU A 90 4.26 -19.69 3.58
N ARG A 91 5.26 -20.31 2.96
CA ARG A 91 6.64 -20.30 3.49
C ARG A 91 7.26 -18.91 3.46
N LEU A 92 6.92 -18.11 2.45
CA LEU A 92 7.38 -16.71 2.34
C LEU A 92 6.66 -15.84 3.39
N LYS A 93 5.35 -16.02 3.57
CA LYS A 93 4.59 -15.36 4.64
C LYS A 93 5.16 -15.71 6.02
N GLN A 94 5.55 -16.95 6.24
CA GLN A 94 6.15 -17.35 7.50
C GLN A 94 7.51 -16.69 7.74
N ILE A 95 8.36 -16.56 6.71
CA ILE A 95 9.63 -15.81 6.81
C ILE A 95 9.36 -14.34 7.13
N GLU A 96 8.40 -13.72 6.44
CA GLU A 96 8.01 -12.33 6.70
C GLU A 96 7.56 -12.15 8.15
N ARG A 97 6.68 -13.01 8.64
CA ARG A 97 6.19 -12.98 10.03
C ARG A 97 7.29 -13.16 11.06
N GLU A 98 8.27 -14.03 10.80
CA GLU A 98 9.39 -14.28 11.71
C GLU A 98 10.43 -13.14 11.71
N LEU A 99 10.57 -12.41 10.59
CA LEU A 99 11.55 -11.34 10.45
C LEU A 99 10.98 -9.95 10.77
N VAL A 100 9.77 -9.68 10.32
CA VAL A 100 9.15 -8.35 10.42
C VAL A 100 8.16 -8.28 11.59
N GLY A 101 7.58 -9.43 11.98
CA GLY A 101 6.64 -9.56 13.09
C GLY A 101 5.18 -9.63 12.65
N PHE A 102 4.86 -9.29 11.41
CA PHE A 102 3.52 -9.38 10.81
C PHE A 102 3.63 -9.58 9.30
N VAL A 103 2.51 -9.92 8.68
CA VAL A 103 2.38 -10.04 7.21
C VAL A 103 1.25 -9.12 6.78
N GLU A 104 1.60 -8.06 6.09
CA GLU A 104 0.62 -7.08 5.63
C GLU A 104 -0.24 -7.66 4.49
N GLY A 105 -1.56 -7.58 4.67
CA GLY A 105 -2.51 -8.15 3.71
C GLY A 105 -2.67 -9.67 3.79
N GLU A 106 -2.37 -10.27 4.94
CA GLU A 106 -2.43 -11.72 5.11
C GLU A 106 -3.86 -12.27 5.07
N THR A 107 -4.81 -11.53 5.62
CA THR A 107 -6.23 -11.88 5.59
C THR A 107 -6.95 -11.24 4.41
N ASP A 108 -8.02 -11.86 3.93
CA ASP A 108 -8.83 -11.31 2.82
C ASP A 108 -9.34 -9.90 3.13
N ASP A 109 -9.69 -9.60 4.39
CA ASP A 109 -10.15 -8.27 4.81
C ASP A 109 -9.02 -7.23 4.70
N GLU A 110 -7.84 -7.53 5.23
CA GLU A 110 -6.65 -6.66 5.12
C GLU A 110 -6.22 -6.49 3.67
N PHE A 111 -6.19 -7.59 2.90
CA PHE A 111 -5.90 -7.57 1.48
C PHE A 111 -6.83 -6.61 0.73
N MET A 112 -8.13 -6.72 0.98
CA MET A 112 -9.13 -5.85 0.34
C MET A 112 -9.06 -4.39 0.80
N ARG A 113 -8.67 -4.13 2.05
CA ARG A 113 -8.40 -2.75 2.51
C ARG A 113 -7.25 -2.11 1.73
N LEU A 114 -6.14 -2.85 1.59
CA LEU A 114 -4.97 -2.41 0.82
C LEU A 114 -5.30 -2.27 -0.67
N MET A 115 -5.99 -3.24 -1.25
CA MET A 115 -6.41 -3.16 -2.66
C MET A 115 -7.30 -1.94 -2.94
N ARG A 116 -8.23 -1.59 -2.04
CA ARG A 116 -9.07 -0.39 -2.21
C ARG A 116 -8.26 0.90 -2.05
N HIS A 117 -7.29 0.91 -1.15
CA HIS A 117 -6.35 2.02 -0.97
C HIS A 117 -5.55 2.27 -2.25
N GLU A 118 -4.88 1.24 -2.77
CA GLU A 118 -4.11 1.33 -4.01
C GLU A 118 -4.99 1.67 -5.23
N ALA A 119 -6.25 1.22 -5.23
CA ALA A 119 -7.22 1.62 -6.25
C ALA A 119 -7.52 3.11 -6.18
N GLY A 120 -7.46 3.75 -5.02
CA GLY A 120 -7.55 5.20 -4.86
C GLY A 120 -6.47 5.93 -5.64
N HIS A 121 -5.20 5.51 -5.50
CA HIS A 121 -4.09 6.03 -6.30
C HIS A 121 -4.29 5.78 -7.80
N CYS A 122 -4.74 4.58 -8.18
CA CYS A 122 -5.06 4.28 -9.58
C CYS A 122 -6.11 5.25 -10.15
N VAL A 123 -7.16 5.56 -9.38
CA VAL A 123 -8.22 6.49 -9.78
C VAL A 123 -7.68 7.92 -9.90
N ASP A 124 -6.90 8.39 -8.93
CA ASP A 124 -6.26 9.71 -9.04
C ASP A 124 -5.42 9.81 -10.30
N HIS A 125 -4.55 8.85 -10.56
CA HIS A 125 -3.70 8.82 -11.75
C HIS A 125 -4.51 8.79 -13.05
N ALA A 126 -5.53 7.94 -13.13
CA ALA A 126 -6.34 7.72 -14.32
C ALA A 126 -7.12 8.97 -14.73
N TYR A 127 -7.63 9.70 -13.75
CA TYR A 127 -8.46 10.89 -13.95
C TYR A 127 -7.74 12.20 -13.62
N ARG A 128 -6.50 12.15 -13.12
CA ARG A 128 -5.65 13.29 -12.72
C ARG A 128 -6.34 14.19 -11.69
N LEU A 129 -6.92 13.60 -10.69
CA LEU A 129 -7.77 14.30 -9.73
C LEU A 129 -6.96 15.28 -8.87
N SER A 130 -5.77 14.90 -8.41
CA SER A 130 -4.86 15.74 -7.61
C SER A 130 -4.38 17.02 -8.33
N LYS A 131 -4.59 17.11 -9.66
CA LYS A 131 -4.33 18.35 -10.43
C LYS A 131 -5.45 19.37 -10.35
N ARG A 132 -6.60 19.00 -9.81
CA ARG A 132 -7.77 19.88 -9.67
C ARG A 132 -7.61 20.80 -8.46
N SER A 133 -8.06 22.02 -8.56
CA SER A 133 -8.02 23.00 -7.46
C SER A 133 -8.96 22.63 -6.32
N ASP A 134 -10.14 22.07 -6.62
CA ASP A 134 -11.12 21.64 -5.62
C ASP A 134 -10.59 20.45 -4.80
N TRP A 135 -9.89 19.50 -5.44
CA TRP A 135 -9.21 18.40 -4.75
C TRP A 135 -8.15 18.94 -3.76
N ARG A 136 -7.31 19.88 -4.21
CA ARG A 136 -6.28 20.50 -3.36
C ARG A 136 -6.85 21.31 -2.19
N ASN A 137 -8.01 21.89 -2.37
CA ASN A 137 -8.71 22.60 -1.29
C ASN A 137 -9.23 21.65 -0.19
N ILE A 138 -9.39 20.38 -0.49
CA ILE A 138 -9.89 19.35 0.44
C ILE A 138 -8.74 18.56 1.07
N PHE A 139 -7.78 18.10 0.29
CA PHE A 139 -6.71 17.19 0.72
C PHE A 139 -5.37 17.91 0.95
N GLY A 140 -5.13 19.04 0.29
CA GLY A 140 -3.86 19.76 0.38
C GLY A 140 -3.06 19.72 -0.93
N ASP A 141 -1.83 20.21 -0.87
CA ASP A 141 -0.93 20.25 -2.02
C ASP A 141 -0.22 18.91 -2.21
N PRO A 142 -0.48 18.17 -3.32
CA PRO A 142 0.16 16.89 -3.58
C PRO A 142 1.64 17.00 -3.98
N THR A 143 2.18 18.21 -4.10
CA THR A 143 3.60 18.43 -4.46
C THR A 143 4.53 18.57 -3.26
N ILE A 144 4.00 18.47 -2.04
CA ILE A 144 4.83 18.43 -0.84
C ILE A 144 5.70 17.17 -0.84
N TYR A 145 6.82 17.23 -0.12
CA TYR A 145 7.69 16.06 -0.02
C TYR A 145 6.96 14.91 0.67
N TYR A 146 6.92 13.77 0.02
CA TYR A 146 6.42 12.53 0.60
C TYR A 146 7.55 11.86 1.37
N ASP A 147 7.33 11.67 2.66
CA ASP A 147 8.22 10.90 3.53
C ASP A 147 7.53 9.57 3.90
N PRO A 148 7.91 8.46 3.26
CA PRO A 148 7.30 7.16 3.53
C PRO A 148 7.56 6.67 4.96
N ASP A 149 8.56 7.22 5.64
CA ASP A 149 8.93 6.88 7.01
C ASP A 149 8.27 7.82 8.05
N SER A 150 7.42 8.74 7.58
CA SER A 150 6.68 9.65 8.44
C SER A 150 5.73 8.89 9.35
N VAL A 151 5.89 9.10 10.65
CA VAL A 151 4.99 8.51 11.66
C VAL A 151 3.98 9.57 12.11
N PRO A 152 2.68 9.32 11.95
CA PRO A 152 1.65 10.23 12.44
C PRO A 152 1.77 10.46 13.94
N THR A 153 1.59 11.70 14.36
CA THR A 153 1.68 12.09 15.77
C THR A 153 0.42 11.77 16.57
N ILE A 154 -0.71 11.61 15.89
CA ILE A 154 -2.02 11.37 16.50
C ILE A 154 -2.66 10.17 15.82
N LEU A 155 -2.83 9.09 16.56
CA LEU A 155 -3.65 7.96 16.12
C LEU A 155 -5.14 8.39 16.15
N GLU A 156 -5.93 7.97 15.18
CA GLU A 156 -7.37 8.28 15.08
C GLU A 156 -7.69 9.79 15.05
N HIS A 157 -6.94 10.56 14.26
CA HIS A 157 -7.18 11.99 14.13
C HIS A 157 -8.58 12.27 13.52
N PRO A 158 -9.43 13.13 14.15
CA PRO A 158 -10.82 13.31 13.76
C PRO A 158 -11.03 13.87 12.36
N ASP A 159 -10.05 14.56 11.79
CA ASP A 159 -10.14 15.21 10.49
C ASP A 159 -9.77 14.30 9.32
N PHE A 160 -9.28 13.09 9.60
CA PHE A 160 -8.88 12.13 8.58
C PHE A 160 -9.82 10.93 8.52
N VAL A 161 -10.02 10.39 7.34
CA VAL A 161 -10.68 9.11 7.12
C VAL A 161 -9.65 8.02 7.27
N GLU A 162 -9.99 6.92 7.93
CA GLU A 162 -9.06 5.86 8.25
C GLU A 162 -9.57 4.53 7.68
N ASN A 163 -8.83 3.97 6.75
CA ASN A 163 -9.03 2.63 6.19
C ASN A 163 -7.95 1.68 6.68
N LEU A 164 -6.69 2.09 6.60
CA LEU A 164 -5.55 1.41 7.19
C LEU A 164 -5.29 1.95 8.60
N SER A 165 -4.74 1.13 9.48
CA SER A 165 -4.43 1.55 10.85
C SER A 165 -3.20 2.47 10.90
N GLY A 166 -3.06 3.23 12.01
CA GLY A 166 -1.86 4.00 12.30
C GLY A 166 -1.87 5.43 11.77
N GLY A 167 -3.02 5.95 11.35
CA GLY A 167 -3.14 7.34 10.92
C GLY A 167 -2.48 7.64 9.57
N TYR A 168 -2.37 6.66 8.71
CA TYR A 168 -1.65 6.72 7.43
C TYR A 168 -2.08 7.89 6.54
N ALA A 169 -3.37 8.24 6.56
CA ALA A 169 -3.92 9.42 5.86
C ALA A 169 -3.23 10.76 6.20
N GLN A 170 -2.53 10.83 7.34
CA GLN A 170 -1.86 12.07 7.79
C GLN A 170 -0.48 12.26 7.14
N THR A 171 0.06 11.26 6.48
CA THR A 171 1.43 11.26 5.95
C THR A 171 1.57 12.10 4.69
N HIS A 172 0.54 12.11 3.83
CA HIS A 172 0.56 12.85 2.57
C HIS A 172 -0.87 13.12 2.05
N PRO A 173 -1.13 14.21 1.30
CA PRO A 173 -2.43 14.48 0.67
C PRO A 173 -2.95 13.36 -0.25
N GLU A 174 -2.06 12.67 -0.96
CA GLU A 174 -2.43 11.55 -1.83
C GLU A 174 -2.84 10.32 -1.01
N GLU A 175 -2.21 10.10 0.16
CA GLU A 175 -2.60 9.04 1.10
C GLU A 175 -3.95 9.35 1.76
N ASP A 176 -4.19 10.60 2.14
CA ASP A 176 -5.49 11.05 2.66
C ASP A 176 -6.62 10.81 1.63
N PHE A 177 -6.36 11.08 0.36
CA PHE A 177 -7.31 10.76 -0.70
C PHE A 177 -7.51 9.26 -0.86
N ALA A 178 -6.45 8.46 -0.89
CA ALA A 178 -6.52 7.00 -1.07
C ALA A 178 -7.27 6.33 0.09
N GLU A 179 -7.00 6.72 1.34
CA GLU A 179 -7.74 6.27 2.53
C GLU A 179 -9.23 6.65 2.47
N THR A 180 -9.52 7.90 2.09
CA THR A 180 -10.90 8.37 1.92
C THR A 180 -11.62 7.61 0.82
N PHE A 181 -10.96 7.38 -0.31
CA PHE A 181 -11.50 6.61 -1.43
C PHE A 181 -11.77 5.16 -1.03
N ALA A 182 -10.86 4.52 -0.30
CA ALA A 182 -11.02 3.13 0.14
C ALA A 182 -12.28 2.94 1.01
N VAL A 183 -12.50 3.85 1.98
CA VAL A 183 -13.71 3.82 2.81
C VAL A 183 -14.97 4.12 2.00
N TRP A 184 -14.91 5.04 1.03
CA TRP A 184 -16.04 5.35 0.15
C TRP A 184 -16.41 4.17 -0.76
N LEU A 185 -15.38 3.45 -1.28
CA LEU A 185 -15.55 2.32 -2.18
C LEU A 185 -16.10 1.09 -1.47
N ALA A 186 -15.67 0.86 -0.22
CA ALA A 186 -16.00 -0.34 0.54
C ALA A 186 -17.51 -0.59 0.58
N PRO A 187 -17.95 -1.86 0.43
CA PRO A 187 -19.37 -2.19 0.48
C PRO A 187 -19.98 -1.82 1.83
N SER A 188 -21.23 -1.38 1.80
CA SER A 188 -21.98 -0.98 3.01
C SER A 188 -22.30 -2.14 3.96
N LEU A 189 -21.83 -3.35 3.70
CA LEU A 189 -22.00 -4.53 4.54
C LEU A 189 -20.71 -4.77 5.34
N GLY A 190 -20.74 -4.43 6.62
CA GLY A 190 -19.70 -4.88 7.56
C GLY A 190 -19.70 -6.40 7.68
N GLN A 191 -18.60 -7.00 8.14
CA GLN A 191 -18.41 -8.45 8.32
C GLN A 191 -19.51 -9.14 9.13
N ASN A 192 -20.31 -8.40 9.90
CA ASN A 192 -21.41 -8.93 10.73
C ASN A 192 -22.81 -8.64 10.16
N GLY A 193 -22.93 -8.35 8.85
CA GLY A 193 -24.22 -8.03 8.22
C GLY A 193 -24.79 -6.65 8.58
N PHE A 194 -24.11 -5.85 9.40
CA PHE A 194 -24.49 -4.49 9.67
C PHE A 194 -24.02 -3.60 8.52
N LYS A 195 -24.96 -2.82 7.96
CA LYS A 195 -24.65 -1.81 6.93
C LYS A 195 -23.73 -0.75 7.54
N SER A 196 -22.46 -0.81 7.26
CA SER A 196 -21.53 0.25 7.58
C SER A 196 -21.75 1.38 6.57
N ASN A 197 -22.67 2.30 6.93
CA ASN A 197 -22.85 3.52 6.15
C ASN A 197 -21.82 4.54 6.63
N TRP A 198 -20.78 4.80 5.83
CA TRP A 198 -19.75 5.77 6.17
C TRP A 198 -20.35 7.15 6.54
N ARG A 199 -21.51 7.57 5.96
CA ARG A 199 -22.20 8.80 6.34
C ARG A 199 -22.60 8.80 7.82
N GLN A 200 -23.01 7.66 8.36
CA GLN A 200 -23.37 7.51 9.76
C GLN A 200 -22.13 7.36 10.65
N THR A 201 -21.14 6.62 10.20
CA THR A 201 -19.88 6.41 10.93
C THR A 201 -19.16 7.72 11.16
N TYR A 202 -19.09 8.57 10.15
CA TYR A 202 -18.37 9.85 10.19
C TYR A 202 -19.25 11.06 10.54
N ARG A 203 -20.52 10.88 10.94
CA ARG A 203 -21.46 11.98 11.22
C ARG A 203 -20.97 13.01 12.23
N ASN A 204 -20.17 12.58 13.21
CA ASN A 204 -19.60 13.41 14.27
C ASN A 204 -18.17 13.88 13.98
N ARG A 205 -17.65 13.62 12.76
CA ARG A 205 -16.33 13.98 12.30
C ARG A 205 -16.46 14.87 11.04
N PRO A 206 -16.79 16.16 11.17
CA PRO A 206 -17.26 16.99 10.07
C PRO A 206 -16.24 17.17 8.96
N VAL A 207 -14.94 17.23 9.26
CA VAL A 207 -13.89 17.36 8.24
C VAL A 207 -13.73 16.06 7.47
N ALA A 208 -13.63 14.92 8.14
CA ALA A 208 -13.56 13.61 7.50
C ALA A 208 -14.83 13.31 6.68
N LEU A 209 -16.02 13.67 7.21
CA LEU A 209 -17.26 13.53 6.45
C LEU A 209 -17.27 14.41 5.19
N LYS A 210 -16.74 15.64 5.27
CA LYS A 210 -16.62 16.53 4.09
C LYS A 210 -15.74 15.92 3.02
N LYS A 211 -14.63 15.25 3.38
CA LYS A 211 -13.76 14.53 2.43
C LYS A 211 -14.51 13.39 1.73
N LEU A 212 -15.25 12.58 2.49
CA LEU A 212 -16.07 11.48 1.93
C LEU A 212 -17.17 11.99 0.99
N LEU A 213 -17.85 13.08 1.37
CA LEU A 213 -18.86 13.70 0.50
C LEU A 213 -18.26 14.28 -0.78
N PHE A 214 -17.06 14.86 -0.68
CA PHE A 214 -16.32 15.34 -1.84
C PHE A 214 -15.92 14.19 -2.77
N VAL A 215 -15.40 13.08 -2.23
CA VAL A 215 -15.09 11.89 -3.03
C VAL A 215 -16.35 11.34 -3.70
N ASP A 216 -17.47 11.26 -2.98
CA ASP A 216 -18.74 10.79 -3.53
C ASP A 216 -19.19 11.64 -4.73
N GLN A 217 -19.12 12.97 -4.61
CA GLN A 217 -19.42 13.90 -5.71
C GLN A 217 -18.41 13.76 -6.86
N LEU A 218 -17.11 13.71 -6.55
CA LEU A 218 -16.05 13.63 -7.53
C LEU A 218 -16.14 12.34 -8.36
N MET A 219 -16.50 11.22 -7.73
CA MET A 219 -16.68 9.96 -8.43
C MET A 219 -17.94 9.97 -9.33
N GLN A 220 -19.01 10.68 -8.96
CA GLN A 220 -20.15 10.90 -9.85
C GLN A 220 -19.77 11.71 -11.09
N GLU A 221 -18.84 12.65 -10.97
CA GLU A 221 -18.36 13.44 -12.12
C GLU A 221 -17.50 12.61 -13.10
N VAL A 222 -16.80 11.59 -12.63
CA VAL A 222 -15.91 10.75 -13.45
C VAL A 222 -16.50 9.39 -13.80
N CYS A 223 -17.65 9.03 -13.21
CA CYS A 223 -18.32 7.78 -13.50
C CYS A 223 -18.59 7.69 -15.02
N GLU A 224 -18.46 6.48 -15.57
CA GLU A 224 -18.61 6.18 -17.00
C GLU A 224 -17.64 6.94 -17.95
N LYS A 225 -16.81 7.86 -17.44
CA LYS A 225 -15.78 8.49 -18.25
C LYS A 225 -14.63 7.54 -18.52
N LYS A 226 -14.13 7.55 -19.74
CA LYS A 226 -12.90 6.82 -20.06
C LYS A 226 -11.72 7.52 -19.43
N PRO A 227 -10.90 6.81 -18.65
CA PRO A 227 -9.68 7.37 -18.09
C PRO A 227 -8.67 7.69 -19.18
N LYS A 228 -7.67 8.50 -18.86
CA LYS A 228 -6.53 8.69 -19.75
C LYS A 228 -5.77 7.39 -19.86
N LYS A 229 -5.33 7.09 -21.08
CA LYS A 229 -4.44 5.95 -21.31
C LYS A 229 -3.11 6.20 -20.61
N LEU A 230 -2.80 5.34 -19.66
CA LEU A 230 -1.54 5.36 -18.91
C LEU A 230 -0.64 4.23 -19.39
N THR A 231 0.66 4.38 -19.18
CA THR A 231 1.64 3.30 -19.43
C THR A 231 1.90 2.62 -18.08
N ASN A 232 1.33 1.44 -17.88
CA ASN A 232 1.48 0.69 -16.64
C ASN A 232 2.90 0.13 -16.54
N GLN A 233 3.79 0.85 -15.89
CA GLN A 233 5.13 0.37 -15.56
C GLN A 233 5.05 -0.49 -14.30
N LYS A 234 5.50 -1.73 -14.40
CA LYS A 234 5.61 -2.66 -13.25
C LYS A 234 6.96 -2.45 -12.57
N ILE A 235 7.05 -1.40 -11.75
CA ILE A 235 8.25 -1.04 -10.98
C ILE A 235 8.46 -2.11 -9.89
N CYS A 236 9.70 -2.37 -9.51
CA CYS A 236 10.05 -3.36 -8.47
C CYS A 236 9.40 -4.74 -8.69
N ASN A 237 9.21 -5.14 -9.94
CA ASN A 237 8.56 -6.41 -10.28
C ASN A 237 9.36 -7.59 -9.75
N ALA A 238 8.80 -8.30 -8.77
CA ALA A 238 9.45 -9.41 -8.07
C ALA A 238 9.88 -10.54 -9.01
N ARG A 239 9.12 -10.80 -10.09
CA ARG A 239 9.48 -11.80 -11.11
C ARG A 239 10.73 -11.44 -11.92
N ARG A 240 11.25 -10.22 -11.78
CA ARG A 240 12.50 -9.76 -12.40
C ARG A 240 13.62 -9.57 -11.40
N MET A 241 13.36 -9.74 -10.09
CA MET A 241 14.38 -9.57 -9.04
C MET A 241 15.33 -10.76 -8.99
N ARG A 242 16.58 -10.53 -9.38
CA ARG A 242 17.64 -11.55 -9.41
C ARG A 242 18.40 -11.67 -8.10
N LYS A 243 18.23 -10.71 -7.15
CA LYS A 243 18.82 -10.81 -5.82
C LYS A 243 18.25 -12.02 -5.06
N SER A 244 19.09 -12.66 -4.24
CA SER A 244 18.62 -13.75 -3.39
C SER A 244 17.62 -13.25 -2.35
N LEU A 245 16.75 -14.15 -1.86
CA LEU A 245 15.81 -13.83 -0.80
C LEU A 245 16.52 -13.37 0.48
N GLU A 246 17.68 -13.95 0.80
CA GLU A 246 18.51 -13.52 1.92
C GLU A 246 18.95 -12.06 1.78
N LYS A 247 19.46 -11.70 0.60
CA LYS A 247 19.87 -10.32 0.34
C LYS A 247 18.68 -9.35 0.41
N TYR A 248 17.53 -9.75 -0.13
CA TYR A 248 16.30 -8.96 -0.06
C TYR A 248 15.94 -8.64 1.40
N TYR A 249 15.84 -9.66 2.25
CA TYR A 249 15.48 -9.45 3.66
C TYR A 249 16.56 -8.71 4.46
N SER A 250 17.83 -8.91 4.16
CA SER A 250 18.90 -8.14 4.80
C SER A 250 18.77 -6.64 4.51
N GLU A 251 18.47 -6.27 3.26
CA GLU A 251 18.22 -4.89 2.86
C GLU A 251 16.95 -4.32 3.49
N ARG A 252 15.85 -5.10 3.50
CA ARG A 252 14.57 -4.71 4.10
C ARG A 252 14.68 -4.47 5.61
N LEU A 253 15.34 -5.35 6.33
CA LEU A 253 15.55 -5.18 7.78
C LEU A 253 16.39 -3.95 8.11
N GLN A 254 17.43 -3.66 7.33
CA GLN A 254 18.22 -2.43 7.48
C GLN A 254 17.36 -1.17 7.30
N HIS A 255 16.44 -1.19 6.35
CA HIS A 255 15.50 -0.09 6.14
C HIS A 255 14.56 0.05 7.35
N LEU A 256 13.91 -1.03 7.77
CA LEU A 256 12.99 -1.03 8.92
C LEU A 256 13.65 -0.61 10.23
N GLU A 257 14.91 -0.93 10.46
CA GLU A 257 15.64 -0.46 11.66
C GLU A 257 15.89 1.04 11.62
N LYS A 258 16.28 1.57 10.45
CA LYS A 258 16.48 3.02 10.30
C LYS A 258 15.20 3.81 10.53
N THR A 259 14.05 3.30 10.10
CA THR A 259 12.75 3.97 10.24
C THR A 259 12.19 3.84 11.65
N ARG A 260 12.41 2.71 12.33
CA ARG A 260 11.99 2.54 13.74
C ARG A 260 12.81 3.38 14.73
N TYR A 261 14.08 3.65 14.42
CA TYR A 261 15.01 4.34 15.31
C TYR A 261 15.83 5.38 14.53
N PRO A 262 15.21 6.45 14.01
CA PRO A 262 15.92 7.44 13.17
C PRO A 262 17.09 8.15 13.88
N ASN A 263 17.14 8.09 15.23
CA ASN A 263 18.19 8.69 16.06
C ASN A 263 19.03 7.67 16.84
N ALA A 264 18.89 6.38 16.56
CA ALA A 264 19.74 5.38 17.22
C ALA A 264 21.17 5.48 16.67
N PRO A 265 22.21 5.57 17.53
CA PRO A 265 23.59 5.51 17.06
C PRO A 265 23.81 4.16 16.39
N LEU A 266 24.33 4.19 15.17
CA LEU A 266 24.76 3.00 14.45
C LEU A 266 25.89 2.34 15.27
N HIS A 267 25.60 1.26 15.95
CA HIS A 267 26.57 0.43 16.68
C HIS A 267 27.41 -0.42 15.74
#